data_19bc49dd54fbfa3d6021a2bfd22db8b1
#
_entry.id   19bc49dd54fbfa3d6021a2bfd22db8b1
#
_cell.length_a   1.000
_cell.length_b   1.000
_cell.length_c   1.000
_cell.angle_alpha   90.00
_cell.angle_beta   90.00
_cell.angle_gamma   90.00
#
_symmetry.space_group_name_H-M   'P 1'
#
loop_
_entity.id
_entity.type
_entity.pdbx_description
1 polymer ?
#
loop_
_entity_poly.entity_id
_entity_poly.type
_entity_poly.pdbx_seq_one_letter_code
_entity_poly.pdbx_strand_id
1 'polypeptide(L)'
;IIIGSEIITYTGISSLTLTGCTRGTNSTSAAAHDSGAAVTQVLIAPITTADESTVITITDSGHGAFVGDFVVFSGAAATGGVTAENLNRKAGYQIVTIPNANTYTITSPTEATSTVSAGGGNTVVINYLIGNAAGLGYQSSTPALGWGAGGWGESTWGTPRAVSQSDVSLDNSSWDLDLWGEDVIATVRGHAMYYWDTSSGNTNRASLVSEESGATN
;
A
#
# COMPACT_ATOMS: atom_id res chain seq x y z
N ILE A 1 -8.63 9.50 14.89
CA ILE A 1 -9.69 8.72 14.24
C ILE A 1 -10.92 9.57 14.01
N ILE A 2 -11.75 9.14 13.05
CA ILE A 2 -13.09 9.71 12.83
C ILE A 2 -14.16 8.62 12.99
N ILE A 3 -15.27 8.97 13.66
CA ILE A 3 -16.48 8.14 13.77
C ILE A 3 -17.66 9.01 13.34
N GLY A 4 -18.31 8.65 12.24
CA GLY A 4 -19.30 9.53 11.63
C GLY A 4 -18.71 10.87 11.24
N SER A 5 -19.14 11.96 11.90
CA SER A 5 -18.58 13.31 11.70
C SER A 5 -17.69 13.80 12.85
N GLU A 6 -17.47 13.00 13.89
CA GLU A 6 -16.66 13.38 15.04
C GLU A 6 -15.21 12.94 14.87
N ILE A 7 -14.27 13.86 15.10
CA ILE A 7 -12.85 13.55 15.22
C ILE A 7 -12.49 13.35 16.70
N ILE A 8 -11.86 12.23 17.00
CA ILE A 8 -11.40 11.86 18.33
C ILE A 8 -9.89 11.67 18.26
N THR A 9 -9.16 12.38 19.09
CA THR A 9 -7.72 12.16 19.28
C THR A 9 -7.50 11.22 20.46
N TYR A 10 -6.42 10.48 20.43
CA TYR A 10 -6.04 9.55 21.51
C TYR A 10 -4.53 9.60 21.75
N THR A 11 -4.06 9.24 22.92
CA THR A 11 -2.65 9.29 23.30
C THR A 11 -2.00 7.92 23.35
N GLY A 12 -2.76 6.84 23.29
CA GLY A 12 -2.20 5.50 23.29
C GLY A 12 -3.23 4.43 22.92
N ILE A 13 -2.69 3.24 22.68
CA ILE A 13 -3.46 2.01 22.43
C ILE A 13 -3.01 0.98 23.45
N SER A 14 -3.97 0.37 24.14
CA SER A 14 -3.73 -0.75 25.05
C SER A 14 -4.61 -1.92 24.63
N SER A 15 -4.00 -2.96 24.07
CA SER A 15 -4.74 -4.05 23.43
C SER A 15 -5.71 -3.49 22.37
N LEU A 16 -7.00 -3.75 22.51
CA LEU A 16 -8.07 -3.28 21.60
C LEU A 16 -8.74 -1.97 22.10
N THR A 17 -8.11 -1.24 23.00
CA THR A 17 -8.70 -0.04 23.61
C THR A 17 -7.85 1.19 23.33
N LEU A 18 -8.46 2.24 22.81
CA LEU A 18 -7.83 3.56 22.70
C LEU A 18 -7.85 4.23 24.08
N THR A 19 -6.71 4.79 24.49
CA THR A 19 -6.54 5.44 25.78
C THR A 19 -6.25 6.92 25.62
N GLY A 20 -6.65 7.73 26.62
CA GLY A 20 -6.47 9.19 26.60
C GLY A 20 -7.24 9.87 25.48
N CYS A 21 -8.46 9.41 25.21
CA CYS A 21 -9.30 9.94 24.15
C CYS A 21 -9.82 11.34 24.49
N THR A 22 -9.66 12.28 23.56
CA THR A 22 -10.31 13.60 23.60
C THR A 22 -11.30 13.67 22.44
N ARG A 23 -12.57 13.95 22.78
CA ARG A 23 -13.69 13.94 21.87
C ARG A 23 -13.97 15.31 21.27
N GLY A 24 -14.57 15.31 20.06
CA GLY A 24 -14.98 16.55 19.40
C GLY A 24 -13.83 17.47 19.05
N THR A 25 -12.66 16.92 18.71
CA THR A 25 -11.46 17.70 18.35
C THR A 25 -11.54 18.25 16.92
N ASN A 26 -10.62 19.14 16.57
CA ASN A 26 -10.50 19.73 15.21
C ASN A 26 -11.82 20.33 14.67
N SER A 27 -12.48 21.12 15.50
CA SER A 27 -13.73 21.81 15.17
C SER A 27 -14.92 20.87 14.89
N THR A 28 -14.88 19.64 15.38
CA THR A 28 -16.04 18.75 15.39
C THR A 28 -16.71 18.74 16.77
N SER A 29 -17.93 18.23 16.84
CA SER A 29 -18.68 18.11 18.10
C SER A 29 -18.73 16.66 18.56
N ALA A 30 -18.61 16.43 19.87
CA ALA A 30 -18.79 15.10 20.45
C ALA A 30 -20.24 14.61 20.23
N ALA A 31 -20.40 13.40 19.72
CA ALA A 31 -21.70 12.79 19.42
C ALA A 31 -21.77 11.37 20.01
N ALA A 32 -22.98 10.84 20.21
CA ALA A 32 -23.14 9.43 20.55
C ALA A 32 -22.88 8.56 19.32
N HIS A 33 -22.23 7.42 19.53
CA HIS A 33 -21.96 6.44 18.48
C HIS A 33 -22.50 5.07 18.92
N ASP A 34 -23.13 4.39 17.99
CA ASP A 34 -23.63 3.03 18.21
C ASP A 34 -22.48 2.01 18.21
N SER A 35 -22.73 0.88 18.88
CA SER A 35 -21.82 -0.29 18.78
C SER A 35 -21.76 -0.76 17.33
N GLY A 36 -20.55 -0.97 16.81
CA GLY A 36 -20.32 -1.32 15.41
C GLY A 36 -20.22 -0.13 14.45
N ALA A 37 -20.26 1.11 14.95
CA ALA A 37 -19.99 2.28 14.11
C ALA A 37 -18.58 2.19 13.49
N ALA A 38 -18.47 2.51 12.21
CA ALA A 38 -17.20 2.47 11.50
C ALA A 38 -16.22 3.49 12.10
N VAL A 39 -15.01 3.03 12.40
CA VAL A 39 -13.89 3.84 12.89
C VAL A 39 -12.86 3.94 11.78
N THR A 40 -12.53 5.15 11.36
CA THR A 40 -11.52 5.38 10.32
C THR A 40 -10.35 6.17 10.90
N GLN A 41 -9.13 5.71 10.64
CA GLN A 41 -7.95 6.51 10.95
C GLN A 41 -7.87 7.69 9.99
N VAL A 42 -7.70 8.88 10.53
CA VAL A 42 -7.49 10.10 9.76
C VAL A 42 -6.25 10.81 10.25
N LEU A 43 -5.54 11.43 9.34
CA LEU A 43 -4.42 12.31 9.64
C LEU A 43 -4.86 13.77 9.55
N ILE A 44 -4.29 14.57 10.41
CA ILE A 44 -4.59 16.00 10.51
C ILE A 44 -3.41 16.76 9.94
N ALA A 45 -3.70 17.52 8.87
CA ALA A 45 -2.71 18.37 8.21
C ALA A 45 -1.36 17.67 7.88
N PRO A 46 -1.38 16.46 7.29
CA PRO A 46 -0.16 15.66 7.11
C PRO A 46 0.73 16.15 5.97
N ILE A 47 0.29 17.10 5.16
CA ILE A 47 0.93 17.48 3.90
C ILE A 47 1.80 18.71 4.07
N THR A 48 3.06 18.59 3.69
CA THR A 48 4.01 19.70 3.60
C THR A 48 4.42 19.92 2.15
N THR A 49 4.32 21.15 1.68
CA THR A 49 4.78 21.59 0.35
C THR A 49 5.88 22.61 0.46
N ALA A 50 6.73 22.69 -0.55
CA ALA A 50 7.71 23.78 -0.74
C ALA A 50 7.37 24.50 -2.04
N ASP A 51 7.49 25.83 -2.03
CA ASP A 51 7.28 26.67 -3.20
C ASP A 51 8.16 26.21 -4.37
N GLU A 52 7.64 26.25 -5.59
CA GLU A 52 8.32 25.85 -6.83
C GLU A 52 8.82 24.38 -6.81
N SER A 53 8.22 23.50 -6.00
CA SER A 53 8.62 22.10 -5.88
C SER A 53 7.48 21.14 -6.19
N THR A 54 7.80 20.05 -6.89
CA THR A 54 6.89 18.89 -7.05
C THR A 54 7.00 17.92 -5.90
N VAL A 55 8.01 18.05 -5.03
CA VAL A 55 8.19 17.14 -3.89
C VAL A 55 7.25 17.55 -2.76
N ILE A 56 6.42 16.60 -2.35
CA ILE A 56 5.50 16.73 -1.22
C ILE A 56 5.98 15.80 -0.11
N THR A 57 6.13 16.32 1.10
CA THR A 57 6.43 15.52 2.29
C THR A 57 5.14 15.19 3.02
N ILE A 58 4.97 13.93 3.36
CA ILE A 58 3.84 13.42 4.13
C ILE A 58 4.33 13.05 5.52
N THR A 59 3.61 13.50 6.53
CA THR A 59 3.84 13.14 7.94
C THR A 59 2.80 12.12 8.37
N ASP A 60 3.25 10.89 8.61
CA ASP A 60 2.44 9.79 9.12
C ASP A 60 3.30 8.97 10.08
N SER A 61 2.99 9.03 11.36
CA SER A 61 3.84 8.45 12.41
C SER A 61 3.80 6.93 12.38
N GLY A 62 4.98 6.32 12.26
CA GLY A 62 5.12 4.88 12.24
C GLY A 62 4.53 4.22 11.00
N HIS A 63 4.57 4.89 9.85
CA HIS A 63 3.92 4.43 8.60
C HIS A 63 4.40 3.08 8.08
N GLY A 64 5.59 2.63 8.44
CA GLY A 64 6.14 1.32 8.07
C GLY A 64 6.25 1.00 6.58
N ALA A 65 6.01 1.97 5.70
CA ALA A 65 6.13 1.79 4.27
C ALA A 65 7.59 1.81 3.80
N PHE A 66 7.84 1.27 2.60
CA PHE A 66 9.15 1.25 1.96
C PHE A 66 9.21 2.15 0.73
N VAL A 67 10.42 2.55 0.35
CA VAL A 67 10.63 3.23 -0.94
C VAL A 67 10.16 2.31 -2.07
N GLY A 68 9.34 2.86 -2.96
CA GLY A 68 8.72 2.11 -4.05
C GLY A 68 7.30 1.63 -3.77
N ASP A 69 6.84 1.60 -2.52
CA ASP A 69 5.44 1.35 -2.19
C ASP A 69 4.56 2.48 -2.75
N PHE A 70 3.28 2.19 -2.92
CA PHE A 70 2.31 3.18 -3.39
C PHE A 70 1.36 3.59 -2.26
N VAL A 71 0.94 4.86 -2.30
CA VAL A 71 -0.06 5.41 -1.38
C VAL A 71 -1.19 6.08 -2.16
N VAL A 72 -2.40 5.95 -1.66
CA VAL A 72 -3.59 6.62 -2.17
C VAL A 72 -4.19 7.46 -1.06
N PHE A 73 -4.37 8.75 -1.33
CA PHE A 73 -5.02 9.65 -0.38
C PHE A 73 -6.50 9.81 -0.71
N SER A 74 -7.28 10.03 0.34
CA SER A 74 -8.67 10.49 0.23
C SER A 74 -8.96 11.53 1.30
N GLY A 75 -9.88 12.45 1.01
CA GLY A 75 -10.24 13.53 1.93
C GLY A 75 -9.19 14.64 2.07
N ALA A 76 -8.13 14.63 1.28
CA ALA A 76 -7.14 15.69 1.27
C ALA A 76 -7.70 16.96 0.62
N ALA A 77 -7.59 18.09 1.31
CA ALA A 77 -7.91 19.42 0.78
C ALA A 77 -6.72 19.98 -0.04
N ALA A 78 -7.01 20.88 -0.97
CA ALA A 78 -5.98 21.59 -1.73
C ALA A 78 -4.97 22.26 -0.81
N THR A 79 -3.69 22.14 -1.14
CA THR A 79 -2.60 22.59 -0.27
C THR A 79 -1.43 23.10 -1.12
N GLY A 80 -0.91 24.27 -0.78
CA GLY A 80 0.27 24.83 -1.43
C GLY A 80 0.11 25.03 -2.94
N GLY A 81 -1.11 25.24 -3.44
CA GLY A 81 -1.40 25.35 -4.87
C GLY A 81 -1.62 24.00 -5.56
N VAL A 82 -1.35 22.87 -4.89
CA VAL A 82 -1.71 21.53 -5.40
C VAL A 82 -3.18 21.30 -5.15
N THR A 83 -3.92 20.94 -6.20
CA THR A 83 -5.38 20.76 -6.11
C THR A 83 -5.76 19.51 -5.33
N ALA A 84 -6.97 19.52 -4.74
CA ALA A 84 -7.51 18.34 -4.06
C ALA A 84 -7.66 17.14 -4.99
N GLU A 85 -7.98 17.36 -6.27
CA GLU A 85 -8.08 16.31 -7.30
C GLU A 85 -6.72 15.63 -7.51
N ASN A 86 -5.65 16.41 -7.63
CA ASN A 86 -4.30 15.87 -7.76
C ASN A 86 -3.92 15.09 -6.51
N LEU A 87 -4.16 15.63 -5.31
CA LEU A 87 -3.82 14.94 -4.05
C LEU A 87 -4.57 13.61 -3.90
N ASN A 88 -5.86 13.56 -4.22
CA ASN A 88 -6.73 12.38 -4.05
C ASN A 88 -6.82 11.49 -5.31
N ARG A 89 -5.83 11.56 -6.20
CA ARG A 89 -5.87 10.78 -7.45
C ARG A 89 -5.89 9.26 -7.18
N LYS A 90 -6.77 8.54 -7.89
CA LYS A 90 -6.94 7.08 -7.74
C LYS A 90 -5.70 6.27 -8.12
N ALA A 91 -4.87 6.79 -9.03
CA ALA A 91 -3.62 6.15 -9.41
C ALA A 91 -2.60 6.11 -8.26
N GLY A 92 -2.81 6.90 -7.21
CA GLY A 92 -1.91 7.00 -6.08
C GLY A 92 -0.56 7.64 -6.43
N TYR A 93 0.34 7.56 -5.47
CA TYR A 93 1.70 8.08 -5.55
C TYR A 93 2.70 7.01 -5.13
N GLN A 94 3.80 6.93 -5.83
CA GLN A 94 4.92 6.12 -5.38
C GLN A 94 5.70 6.88 -4.29
N ILE A 95 6.08 6.17 -3.23
CA ILE A 95 6.98 6.69 -2.19
C ILE A 95 8.38 6.77 -2.78
N VAL A 96 8.93 7.98 -2.82
CA VAL A 96 10.24 8.26 -3.43
C VAL A 96 11.36 8.16 -2.43
N THR A 97 11.19 8.79 -1.24
CA THR A 97 12.17 8.71 -0.16
C THR A 97 11.48 8.56 1.19
N ILE A 98 12.20 8.01 2.16
CA ILE A 98 11.77 7.86 3.56
C ILE A 98 12.85 8.48 4.44
N PRO A 99 12.76 9.78 4.76
CA PRO A 99 13.72 10.46 5.61
C PRO A 99 13.82 9.89 7.03
N ASN A 100 12.68 9.41 7.56
CA ASN A 100 12.60 8.78 8.89
C ASN A 100 11.30 7.95 9.00
N ALA A 101 11.11 7.27 10.12
CA ALA A 101 9.95 6.38 10.37
C ALA A 101 8.58 7.10 10.37
N ASN A 102 8.56 8.43 10.39
CA ASN A 102 7.34 9.22 10.49
C ASN A 102 7.07 10.10 9.27
N THR A 103 7.96 10.10 8.28
CA THR A 103 7.82 10.95 7.10
C THR A 103 8.32 10.25 5.84
N TYR A 104 7.63 10.48 4.74
CA TYR A 104 8.06 10.06 3.41
C TYR A 104 7.75 11.15 2.38
N THR A 105 8.32 11.04 1.20
CA THR A 105 8.07 11.97 0.10
C THR A 105 7.42 11.29 -1.08
N ILE A 106 6.59 12.06 -1.77
CA ILE A 106 5.96 11.70 -3.04
C ILE A 106 6.24 12.81 -4.06
N THR A 107 6.00 12.53 -5.35
CA THR A 107 6.12 13.53 -6.41
C THR A 107 4.74 13.91 -6.94
N SER A 108 4.37 15.16 -6.81
CA SER A 108 3.16 15.73 -7.39
C SER A 108 3.30 15.90 -8.90
N PRO A 109 2.22 15.75 -9.68
CA PRO A 109 2.23 16.06 -11.11
C PRO A 109 2.35 17.57 -11.41
N THR A 110 2.10 18.41 -10.42
CA THR A 110 2.18 19.87 -10.51
C THR A 110 3.06 20.41 -9.41
N GLU A 111 3.78 21.46 -9.69
CA GLU A 111 4.56 22.19 -8.69
C GLU A 111 3.64 22.88 -7.69
N ALA A 112 4.07 22.91 -6.44
CA ALA A 112 3.43 23.74 -5.44
C ALA A 112 3.77 25.23 -5.69
N THR A 113 2.81 26.09 -5.44
CA THR A 113 2.95 27.55 -5.62
C THR A 113 3.13 28.28 -4.30
N SER A 114 3.27 27.57 -3.20
CA SER A 114 3.60 28.11 -1.89
C SER A 114 4.08 27.03 -0.93
N THR A 115 4.88 27.45 0.04
CA THR A 115 5.33 26.59 1.13
C THR A 115 4.25 26.52 2.21
N VAL A 116 3.81 25.30 2.54
CA VAL A 116 2.86 24.98 3.61
C VAL A 116 3.44 23.88 4.46
N SER A 117 3.57 24.09 5.77
CA SER A 117 4.15 23.11 6.70
C SER A 117 3.14 22.13 7.31
N ALA A 118 1.86 22.42 7.23
CA ALA A 118 0.76 21.60 7.78
C ALA A 118 -0.50 21.82 6.96
N GLY A 119 -0.68 21.05 5.92
CA GLY A 119 -1.79 21.17 4.97
C GLY A 119 -2.50 19.84 4.72
N GLY A 120 -3.45 19.86 3.79
CA GLY A 120 -4.27 18.70 3.44
C GLY A 120 -5.59 18.61 4.21
N GLY A 121 -5.81 19.46 5.21
CA GLY A 121 -7.05 19.41 6.02
C GLY A 121 -7.01 18.37 7.14
N ASN A 122 -8.16 18.12 7.78
CA ASN A 122 -8.23 17.36 9.02
C ASN A 122 -8.84 15.95 8.85
N THR A 123 -9.07 15.51 7.62
CA THR A 123 -9.75 14.25 7.32
C THR A 123 -9.00 13.43 6.26
N VAL A 124 -7.68 13.56 6.22
CA VAL A 124 -6.87 12.83 5.26
C VAL A 124 -6.78 11.37 5.67
N VAL A 125 -7.25 10.48 4.81
CA VAL A 125 -7.07 9.03 4.94
C VAL A 125 -5.97 8.61 3.99
N ILE A 126 -5.05 7.80 4.46
CA ILE A 126 -3.96 7.23 3.66
C ILE A 126 -4.17 5.72 3.57
N ASN A 127 -4.20 5.20 2.35
CA ASN A 127 -4.21 3.77 2.09
C ASN A 127 -2.87 3.40 1.45
N TYR A 128 -2.14 2.51 2.10
CA TYR A 128 -0.89 1.98 1.58
C TYR A 128 -1.15 0.76 0.71
N LEU A 129 -0.60 0.79 -0.50
CA LEU A 129 -0.54 -0.37 -1.39
C LEU A 129 0.81 -1.04 -1.17
N ILE A 130 0.83 -1.99 -0.26
CA ILE A 130 2.06 -2.65 0.16
C ILE A 130 2.36 -3.77 -0.83
N GLY A 131 3.58 -3.74 -1.41
CA GLY A 131 4.07 -4.87 -2.19
C GLY A 131 4.30 -6.07 -1.27
N ASN A 132 3.73 -7.21 -1.58
CA ASN A 132 4.02 -8.45 -0.86
C ASN A 132 5.24 -9.17 -1.49
N ALA A 133 5.82 -10.14 -0.77
CA ALA A 133 6.94 -10.93 -1.25
C ALA A 133 6.52 -12.07 -2.20
N ALA A 134 5.27 -12.09 -2.62
CA ALA A 134 4.70 -13.18 -3.41
C ALA A 134 5.22 -13.26 -4.86
N GLY A 135 6.12 -12.43 -5.27
CA GLY A 135 6.67 -12.45 -6.62
C GLY A 135 5.63 -12.09 -7.71
N LEU A 136 6.06 -12.06 -8.93
CA LEU A 136 5.25 -11.70 -10.09
C LEU A 136 4.39 -12.86 -10.64
N GLY A 137 4.18 -13.93 -9.87
CA GLY A 137 3.55 -15.15 -10.34
C GLY A 137 4.57 -16.08 -11.00
N TYR A 138 4.19 -16.79 -12.02
CA TYR A 138 4.99 -17.83 -12.65
C TYR A 138 6.35 -17.33 -13.14
N GLN A 139 7.41 -17.47 -12.35
CA GLN A 139 8.79 -17.18 -12.78
C GLN A 139 9.49 -18.39 -13.42
N SER A 140 8.89 -19.57 -13.36
CA SER A 140 9.41 -20.78 -13.95
C SER A 140 8.28 -21.48 -14.70
N SER A 141 7.99 -20.99 -15.91
CA SER A 141 7.31 -21.85 -16.85
C SER A 141 8.31 -22.92 -17.29
N THR A 142 7.87 -24.17 -17.27
CA THR A 142 8.58 -25.20 -18.03
C THR A 142 8.62 -24.69 -19.45
N PRO A 143 9.79 -24.51 -20.05
CA PRO A 143 9.87 -24.00 -21.41
C PRO A 143 9.05 -24.89 -22.31
N ALA A 144 8.30 -24.29 -23.19
CA ALA A 144 7.58 -25.03 -24.21
C ALA A 144 8.61 -25.80 -25.05
N LEU A 145 8.83 -27.06 -24.70
CA LEU A 145 9.62 -27.99 -25.49
C LEU A 145 8.73 -28.49 -26.62
N GLY A 146 8.96 -28.05 -27.82
CA GLY A 146 8.18 -28.55 -28.94
C GLY A 146 8.42 -27.79 -30.24
N TRP A 147 7.74 -28.28 -31.27
CA TRP A 147 7.72 -27.64 -32.58
C TRP A 147 7.04 -26.25 -32.45
N GLY A 148 7.80 -25.22 -32.79
CA GLY A 148 7.31 -23.83 -32.71
C GLY A 148 7.74 -23.04 -31.47
N ALA A 149 8.50 -23.63 -30.54
CA ALA A 149 9.10 -22.88 -29.45
C ALA A 149 10.42 -22.25 -29.92
N GLY A 150 10.57 -20.92 -29.80
CA GLY A 150 11.75 -20.15 -30.21
C GLY A 150 11.82 -19.84 -31.71
N GLY A 151 12.89 -19.15 -32.15
CA GLY A 151 13.09 -18.73 -33.53
C GLY A 151 13.31 -19.91 -34.49
N TRP A 152 12.89 -19.75 -35.74
CA TRP A 152 13.16 -20.72 -36.79
C TRP A 152 14.65 -20.79 -37.09
N GLY A 153 15.24 -22.00 -37.06
CA GLY A 153 16.64 -22.21 -37.50
C GLY A 153 17.69 -22.08 -36.41
N GLU A 154 17.31 -21.94 -35.13
CA GLU A 154 18.26 -21.70 -34.03
C GLU A 154 18.95 -22.94 -33.46
N SER A 155 18.66 -24.17 -33.92
CA SER A 155 19.37 -25.36 -33.49
C SER A 155 19.28 -26.50 -34.48
N THR A 156 20.19 -27.47 -34.38
CA THR A 156 20.21 -28.69 -35.20
C THR A 156 19.12 -29.66 -34.78
N TRP A 157 18.64 -30.48 -35.73
CA TRP A 157 17.68 -31.55 -35.44
C TRP A 157 18.19 -32.47 -34.33
N GLY A 158 17.40 -32.66 -33.29
CA GLY A 158 17.75 -33.55 -32.17
C GLY A 158 18.48 -32.88 -31.01
N THR A 159 18.77 -31.59 -31.07
CA THR A 159 19.35 -30.84 -29.94
C THR A 159 18.26 -30.05 -29.25
N PRO A 160 18.02 -30.25 -27.93
CA PRO A 160 17.09 -29.40 -27.19
C PRO A 160 17.52 -27.93 -27.26
N ARG A 161 16.60 -27.03 -27.55
CA ARG A 161 16.91 -25.61 -27.55
C ARG A 161 17.23 -25.11 -26.16
N ALA A 162 18.17 -24.18 -26.09
CA ALA A 162 18.38 -23.40 -24.86
C ALA A 162 17.13 -22.57 -24.61
N VAL A 163 16.59 -22.69 -23.42
CA VAL A 163 15.38 -21.99 -23.03
C VAL A 163 15.71 -20.57 -22.63
N SER A 164 15.16 -19.60 -23.30
CA SER A 164 15.23 -18.22 -22.87
C SER A 164 13.94 -17.84 -22.13
N GLN A 165 14.03 -16.96 -21.13
CA GLN A 165 12.86 -16.47 -20.39
C GLN A 165 11.86 -15.69 -21.27
N SER A 166 12.25 -15.31 -22.49
CA SER A 166 11.37 -14.66 -23.47
C SER A 166 10.35 -15.61 -24.10
N ASP A 167 10.51 -16.91 -23.96
CA ASP A 167 9.64 -17.92 -24.54
C ASP A 167 8.51 -18.38 -23.61
N VAL A 168 8.36 -17.67 -22.48
CA VAL A 168 7.37 -17.98 -21.47
C VAL A 168 6.00 -17.50 -21.92
N SER A 169 5.06 -18.41 -22.08
CA SER A 169 3.63 -18.06 -22.16
C SER A 169 3.20 -17.50 -20.81
N LEU A 170 2.93 -16.21 -20.75
CA LEU A 170 2.40 -15.55 -19.57
C LEU A 170 0.89 -15.90 -19.47
N ASP A 171 0.57 -16.91 -18.68
CA ASP A 171 -0.80 -17.12 -18.24
C ASP A 171 -1.22 -15.94 -17.35
N ASN A 172 -2.45 -15.48 -17.56
CA ASN A 172 -3.00 -14.36 -16.80
C ASN A 172 -3.11 -14.75 -15.33
N SER A 173 -2.23 -14.18 -14.51
CA SER A 173 -2.23 -14.43 -13.06
C SER A 173 -3.35 -13.63 -12.42
N SER A 174 -4.36 -14.29 -11.88
CA SER A 174 -5.37 -13.66 -11.02
C SER A 174 -5.05 -13.93 -9.57
N TRP A 175 -5.05 -12.88 -8.78
CA TRP A 175 -4.95 -12.96 -7.32
C TRP A 175 -6.35 -13.08 -6.73
N ASP A 176 -6.48 -13.96 -5.77
CA ASP A 176 -7.64 -14.08 -4.89
C ASP A 176 -7.21 -13.72 -3.47
N LEU A 177 -7.95 -12.83 -2.83
CA LEU A 177 -7.65 -12.28 -1.52
C LEU A 177 -8.84 -12.51 -0.63
N ASP A 178 -8.61 -13.07 0.55
CA ASP A 178 -9.66 -13.29 1.55
C ASP A 178 -9.12 -13.04 2.96
N LEU A 179 -10.02 -12.85 3.90
CA LEU A 179 -9.71 -12.62 5.31
C LEU A 179 -9.69 -13.94 6.07
N TRP A 180 -8.70 -14.11 6.91
CA TRP A 180 -8.59 -15.19 7.88
C TRP A 180 -8.56 -14.62 9.29
N GLY A 181 -9.74 -14.35 9.84
CA GLY A 181 -9.85 -13.56 11.07
C GLY A 181 -9.55 -12.08 10.80
N GLU A 182 -8.50 -11.56 11.41
CA GLU A 182 -7.99 -10.19 11.19
C GLU A 182 -6.88 -10.14 10.12
N ASP A 183 -6.40 -11.30 9.67
CA ASP A 183 -5.27 -11.43 8.75
C ASP A 183 -5.72 -11.62 7.30
N VAL A 184 -4.79 -11.54 6.36
CA VAL A 184 -5.08 -11.66 4.93
C VAL A 184 -4.39 -12.88 4.36
N ILE A 185 -5.16 -13.70 3.65
CA ILE A 185 -4.65 -14.77 2.79
C ILE A 185 -4.73 -14.31 1.35
N ALA A 186 -3.64 -14.52 0.62
CA ALA A 186 -3.52 -14.21 -0.79
C ALA A 186 -3.11 -15.46 -1.57
N THR A 187 -3.84 -15.80 -2.62
CA THR A 187 -3.51 -16.90 -3.51
C THR A 187 -3.42 -16.44 -4.95
N VAL A 188 -2.49 -17.01 -5.69
CA VAL A 188 -2.44 -16.89 -7.15
C VAL A 188 -2.91 -18.20 -7.74
N ARG A 189 -3.78 -18.16 -8.72
CA ARG A 189 -4.31 -19.35 -9.37
C ARG A 189 -3.20 -20.29 -9.85
N GLY A 190 -3.19 -21.50 -9.31
CA GLY A 190 -2.19 -22.53 -9.64
C GLY A 190 -0.83 -22.37 -8.94
N HIS A 191 -0.72 -21.48 -7.95
CA HIS A 191 0.50 -21.20 -7.22
C HIS A 191 0.32 -21.28 -5.71
N ALA A 192 1.38 -20.89 -4.99
CA ALA A 192 1.45 -20.88 -3.55
C ALA A 192 0.43 -19.93 -2.90
N MET A 193 0.08 -20.23 -1.68
CA MET A 193 -0.73 -19.40 -0.80
C MET A 193 0.20 -18.57 0.09
N TYR A 194 -0.13 -17.31 0.28
CA TYR A 194 0.59 -16.37 1.12
C TYR A 194 -0.30 -15.91 2.26
N TYR A 195 0.31 -15.68 3.40
CA TYR A 195 -0.33 -15.21 4.62
C TYR A 195 0.32 -13.91 5.08
N TRP A 196 -0.48 -12.91 5.37
CA TRP A 196 -0.05 -11.66 5.93
C TRP A 196 -0.70 -11.44 7.29
N ASP A 197 0.15 -11.48 8.33
CA ASP A 197 -0.22 -11.19 9.70
C ASP A 197 -0.34 -9.68 9.91
N THR A 198 -1.56 -9.20 10.08
CA THR A 198 -1.85 -7.78 10.28
C THR A 198 -1.30 -7.26 11.61
N SER A 199 -1.13 -8.12 12.63
CA SER A 199 -0.57 -7.75 13.93
C SER A 199 0.92 -7.38 13.85
N SER A 200 1.62 -7.93 12.86
CA SER A 200 3.02 -7.62 12.57
C SER A 200 3.21 -6.26 11.88
N GLY A 201 2.13 -5.60 11.52
CA GLY A 201 2.13 -4.29 10.89
C GLY A 201 2.54 -4.31 9.41
N ASN A 202 2.48 -3.16 8.77
CA ASN A 202 2.73 -2.99 7.34
C ASN A 202 4.22 -3.03 6.95
N THR A 203 5.14 -3.15 7.92
CA THR A 203 6.58 -3.36 7.67
C THR A 203 6.91 -4.78 7.25
N ASN A 204 6.05 -5.74 7.59
CA ASN A 204 6.24 -7.15 7.26
C ASN A 204 5.48 -7.49 5.97
N ARG A 205 6.12 -8.29 5.12
CA ARG A 205 5.54 -8.78 3.88
C ARG A 205 4.81 -10.11 4.14
N ALA A 206 3.83 -10.42 3.29
CA ALA A 206 3.20 -11.73 3.33
C ALA A 206 4.23 -12.85 3.15
N SER A 207 4.14 -13.86 3.97
CA SER A 207 4.98 -15.06 3.95
C SER A 207 4.27 -16.24 3.26
N LEU A 208 5.05 -17.21 2.83
CA LEU A 208 4.51 -18.45 2.28
C LEU A 208 3.83 -19.24 3.39
N VAL A 209 2.61 -19.73 3.19
CA VAL A 209 1.88 -20.49 4.22
C VAL A 209 2.65 -21.73 4.67
N SER A 210 3.43 -22.38 3.82
CA SER A 210 4.29 -23.50 4.17
C SER A 210 5.42 -23.12 5.14
N GLU A 211 5.89 -21.89 5.11
CA GLU A 211 6.92 -21.37 6.02
C GLU A 211 6.32 -21.00 7.36
N GLU A 212 5.14 -20.38 7.35
CA GLU A 212 4.44 -19.94 8.56
C GLU A 212 3.90 -21.09 9.38
N SER A 213 3.35 -22.11 8.74
CA SER A 213 2.75 -23.26 9.42
C SER A 213 3.75 -24.34 9.85
N GLY A 214 5.02 -24.23 9.45
CA GLY A 214 5.99 -25.31 9.63
C GLY A 214 5.62 -26.59 8.86
N ALA A 215 4.73 -26.49 7.90
CA ALA A 215 4.34 -27.61 7.06
C ALA A 215 5.48 -27.92 6.09
N THR A 216 6.07 -29.08 6.23
CA THR A 216 6.99 -29.64 5.24
C THR A 216 6.17 -30.18 4.08
N ASN A 217 6.56 -29.82 2.86
CA ASN A 217 6.04 -30.43 1.63
C ASN A 217 6.29 -31.94 1.60
#